data_c0ceaad4a3e7bdb02cd4b691354fb80c
#
_entry.id   c0ceaad4a3e7bdb02cd4b691354fb80c
#
_cell.length_a   1.000
_cell.length_b   1.000
_cell.length_c   1.000
_cell.angle_alpha   90.00
_cell.angle_beta   90.00
_cell.angle_gamma   90.00
#
_symmetry.space_group_name_H-M   'P 1'
#
loop_
_entity.id
_entity.type
_entity.pdbx_description
1 polymer ?
#
loop_
_entity_poly.entity_id
_entity_poly.type
_entity_poly.pdbx_seq_one_letter_code
_entity_poly.pdbx_strand_id
1 'polypeptide(L)'
;MAAKLTIEQRLELLESELSANKKELQKTQSQLSTYKGKVAELQKSIKENEKRHVTTGYPTATSPVAENIANENNELSKKAAPVQVKATQQVAVIDTEGQKPKLESVTLKDISKFVKDDIGFSYQGYFRSGWGTSNHGSSQTYAPGSLGRFGNEMSGWFDLTLNQRVYNQDGKTANAVVTYDGNVGEQYNDAWFGGKDNDSILQFSDIYLTTKGFLPFAPEADFWVGKHKLPEYEIQMLDWKSLTTDVAAGVGIQNWALGVGQLDASISRNDVDVYSRDFTQTTQMNTNSVDLRYRNIPLWQSGSLSLMGKYAFANKNDEQERNEDNNSYFRFKDTWMATAIIRQELERKGFNEFTLQVANNSYASSFANFSGASNSMASGRYYYGDHTNGVAWRLISQGEMHLADRIIMANSLVWAHGNDVYSYESGAHSDFDSLRAVIRPAWIWDTWNQTGVELGWFTQKNNTRQGDDLKESAYKTTLYHALKVGPSLLGSRPEIRFYGTYINILDNQLSQFAFNDDSKDEFMVGVQAEVWW
;
A
#
# COMPACT_ATOMS: atom_id res chain seq x y z
N MET A 1 -41.08 -9.50 -32.47
CA MET A 1 -40.44 -8.41 -33.24
C MET A 1 -40.88 -7.09 -32.60
N ALA A 2 -40.03 -6.40 -31.90
CA ALA A 2 -40.35 -5.07 -31.35
C ALA A 2 -40.42 -4.07 -32.53
N ALA A 3 -41.53 -3.36 -32.64
CA ALA A 3 -41.73 -2.36 -33.66
C ALA A 3 -40.72 -1.22 -33.50
N LYS A 4 -39.93 -0.93 -34.53
CA LYS A 4 -39.04 0.23 -34.55
C LYS A 4 -39.87 1.52 -34.53
N LEU A 5 -39.68 2.36 -33.53
CA LEU A 5 -40.28 3.70 -33.47
C LEU A 5 -39.98 4.49 -34.74
N THR A 6 -40.98 5.20 -35.25
CA THR A 6 -40.79 6.10 -36.40
C THR A 6 -39.89 7.28 -36.04
N ILE A 7 -39.33 7.96 -37.01
CA ILE A 7 -38.44 9.11 -36.79
C ILE A 7 -39.17 10.22 -36.00
N GLU A 8 -40.45 10.42 -36.30
CA GLU A 8 -41.34 11.38 -35.62
C GLU A 8 -41.50 11.03 -34.12
N GLN A 9 -41.77 9.77 -33.80
CA GLN A 9 -41.89 9.31 -32.41
C GLN A 9 -40.57 9.41 -31.65
N ARG A 10 -39.42 9.25 -32.31
CA ARG A 10 -38.12 9.50 -31.67
C ARG A 10 -37.81 10.96 -31.42
N LEU A 11 -38.27 11.84 -32.34
CA LEU A 11 -38.14 13.29 -32.20
C LEU A 11 -38.96 13.79 -31.01
N GLU A 12 -40.21 13.35 -30.90
CA GLU A 12 -41.10 13.70 -29.79
C GLU A 12 -40.59 13.24 -28.44
N LEU A 13 -39.99 12.04 -28.38
CA LEU A 13 -39.34 11.54 -27.17
C LEU A 13 -38.11 12.38 -26.77
N LEU A 14 -37.27 12.73 -27.74
CA LEU A 14 -36.08 13.56 -27.51
C LEU A 14 -36.45 14.99 -27.08
N GLU A 15 -37.51 15.57 -27.65
CA GLU A 15 -38.05 16.89 -27.23
C GLU A 15 -38.59 16.84 -25.81
N SER A 16 -39.29 15.78 -25.44
CA SER A 16 -39.75 15.54 -24.07
C SER A 16 -38.59 15.42 -23.07
N GLU A 17 -37.56 14.61 -23.39
CA GLU A 17 -36.35 14.46 -22.57
C GLU A 17 -35.58 15.78 -22.45
N LEU A 18 -35.43 16.52 -23.55
CA LEU A 18 -34.76 17.81 -23.54
C LEU A 18 -35.48 18.82 -22.65
N SER A 19 -36.83 18.83 -22.70
CA SER A 19 -37.67 19.69 -21.83
C SER A 19 -37.54 19.32 -20.35
N ALA A 20 -37.49 18.00 -20.03
CA ALA A 20 -37.29 17.52 -18.66
C ALA A 20 -35.92 17.91 -18.13
N ASN A 21 -34.86 17.67 -18.91
CA ASN A 21 -33.48 18.02 -18.55
C ASN A 21 -33.28 19.51 -18.38
N LYS A 22 -33.95 20.35 -19.19
CA LYS A 22 -33.93 21.81 -19.05
C LYS A 22 -34.57 22.29 -17.75
N LYS A 23 -35.65 21.67 -17.31
CA LYS A 23 -36.30 21.98 -16.00
C LYS A 23 -35.40 21.55 -14.83
N GLU A 24 -34.73 20.40 -14.93
CA GLU A 24 -33.83 19.92 -13.90
C GLU A 24 -32.58 20.79 -13.78
N LEU A 25 -32.01 21.21 -14.90
CA LEU A 25 -30.92 22.18 -14.95
C LEU A 25 -31.26 23.50 -14.29
N GLN A 26 -32.45 24.05 -14.57
CA GLN A 26 -32.93 25.29 -13.93
C GLN A 26 -33.08 25.12 -12.41
N LYS A 27 -33.60 23.98 -11.94
CA LYS A 27 -33.74 23.68 -10.51
C LYS A 27 -32.36 23.60 -9.84
N THR A 28 -31.39 22.91 -10.47
CA THR A 28 -30.01 22.78 -9.97
C THR A 28 -29.29 24.12 -9.92
N GLN A 29 -29.47 24.96 -10.94
CA GLN A 29 -28.92 26.33 -10.96
C GLN A 29 -29.52 27.21 -9.84
N SER A 30 -30.80 27.10 -9.56
CA SER A 30 -31.45 27.78 -8.45
C SER A 30 -30.91 27.33 -7.09
N GLN A 31 -30.75 26.04 -6.90
CA GLN A 31 -30.11 25.46 -5.68
C GLN A 31 -28.67 25.94 -5.52
N LEU A 32 -27.87 25.94 -6.59
CA LEU A 32 -26.50 26.43 -6.57
C LEU A 32 -26.42 27.91 -6.19
N SER A 33 -27.33 28.74 -6.68
CA SER A 33 -27.38 30.16 -6.31
C SER A 33 -27.69 30.35 -4.82
N THR A 34 -28.59 29.53 -4.27
CA THR A 34 -28.93 29.53 -2.83
C THR A 34 -27.75 29.12 -1.97
N TYR A 35 -27.01 28.08 -2.37
CA TYR A 35 -25.80 27.66 -1.66
C TYR A 35 -24.69 28.71 -1.73
N LYS A 36 -24.48 29.36 -2.89
CA LYS A 36 -23.52 30.47 -3.01
C LYS A 36 -23.87 31.63 -2.07
N GLY A 37 -25.17 31.97 -1.91
CA GLY A 37 -25.63 32.97 -0.94
C GLY A 37 -25.28 32.58 0.51
N LYS A 38 -25.53 31.32 0.90
CA LYS A 38 -25.19 30.82 2.25
C LYS A 38 -23.68 30.81 2.53
N VAL A 39 -22.88 30.45 1.54
CA VAL A 39 -21.42 30.48 1.67
C VAL A 39 -20.91 31.91 1.85
N ALA A 40 -21.45 32.88 1.09
CA ALA A 40 -21.08 34.28 1.24
C ALA A 40 -21.47 34.86 2.63
N GLU A 41 -22.61 34.44 3.17
CA GLU A 41 -23.09 34.84 4.51
C GLU A 41 -22.19 34.26 5.62
N LEU A 42 -21.82 32.96 5.49
CA LEU A 42 -20.86 32.31 6.41
C LEU A 42 -19.46 32.95 6.35
N GLN A 43 -18.96 33.28 5.17
CA GLN A 43 -17.68 33.98 5.02
C GLN A 43 -17.70 35.37 5.65
N LYS A 44 -18.84 36.07 5.58
CA LYS A 44 -19.02 37.36 6.25
C LYS A 44 -19.01 37.22 7.77
N SER A 45 -19.69 36.21 8.30
CA SER A 45 -19.75 35.91 9.74
C SER A 45 -18.36 35.54 10.28
N ILE A 46 -17.57 34.77 9.54
CA ILE A 46 -16.19 34.43 9.91
C ILE A 46 -15.33 35.70 9.97
N LYS A 47 -15.37 36.56 8.96
CA LYS A 47 -14.63 37.84 8.96
C LYS A 47 -15.04 38.79 10.06
N GLU A 48 -16.31 38.81 10.47
CA GLU A 48 -16.79 39.62 11.58
C GLU A 48 -16.30 39.05 12.94
N ASN A 49 -16.25 37.74 13.09
CA ASN A 49 -15.68 37.09 14.26
C ASN A 49 -14.17 37.29 14.37
N GLU A 50 -13.42 37.17 13.28
CA GLU A 50 -11.98 37.46 13.25
C GLU A 50 -11.67 38.92 13.67
N LYS A 51 -12.48 39.89 13.23
CA LYS A 51 -12.33 41.30 13.65
C LYS A 51 -12.62 41.52 15.13
N ARG A 52 -13.45 40.70 15.77
CA ARG A 52 -13.72 40.78 17.21
C ARG A 52 -12.58 40.22 18.06
N HIS A 53 -11.80 39.28 17.55
CA HIS A 53 -10.65 38.68 18.25
C HIS A 53 -9.35 39.50 18.19
N VAL A 54 -9.26 40.51 17.32
CA VAL A 54 -8.04 41.35 17.17
C VAL A 54 -8.00 42.52 18.16
N THR A 55 -9.04 42.78 18.94
CA THR A 55 -9.15 43.99 19.80
C THR A 55 -9.01 43.75 21.30
N THR A 56 -8.60 42.55 21.77
CA THR A 56 -8.36 42.35 23.21
C THR A 56 -7.04 41.60 23.43
N GLY A 57 -6.05 42.35 23.91
CA GLY A 57 -4.76 41.81 24.36
C GLY A 57 -4.90 40.89 25.56
N TYR A 58 -3.93 40.01 25.70
CA TYR A 58 -3.80 39.01 26.77
C TYR A 58 -4.10 39.55 28.18
N PRO A 59 -4.83 38.79 29.01
CA PRO A 59 -4.23 38.24 30.23
C PRO A 59 -4.58 36.77 30.49
N THR A 60 -3.62 36.04 31.00
CA THR A 60 -3.72 34.75 31.67
C THR A 60 -4.74 34.80 32.81
N ALA A 61 -5.85 34.06 32.68
CA ALA A 61 -6.66 33.60 33.82
C ALA A 61 -7.71 32.59 33.37
N THR A 62 -7.84 31.52 34.11
CA THR A 62 -8.89 30.50 34.11
C THR A 62 -10.28 31.06 33.79
N SER A 63 -10.93 30.52 32.78
CA SER A 63 -12.26 30.96 32.34
C SER A 63 -13.30 29.85 32.47
N PRO A 64 -14.50 30.16 32.98
CA PRO A 64 -15.59 29.22 33.22
C PRO A 64 -16.39 28.84 31.98
N VAL A 65 -15.84 29.01 30.76
CA VAL A 65 -16.52 28.71 29.50
C VAL A 65 -16.51 27.22 29.14
N ALA A 66 -15.63 26.43 29.77
CA ALA A 66 -15.56 25.00 29.55
C ALA A 66 -16.74 24.20 30.14
N GLU A 67 -17.39 24.71 31.18
CA GLU A 67 -18.53 24.04 31.82
C GLU A 67 -19.86 24.20 31.05
N ASN A 68 -20.03 25.30 30.32
CA ASN A 68 -21.26 25.50 29.54
C ASN A 68 -21.29 24.69 28.23
N ILE A 69 -20.14 24.47 27.60
CA ILE A 69 -20.07 23.64 26.39
C ILE A 69 -20.26 22.15 26.73
N ALA A 70 -19.79 21.71 27.88
CA ALA A 70 -20.00 20.34 28.36
C ALA A 70 -21.48 20.07 28.71
N ASN A 71 -22.20 21.06 29.20
CA ASN A 71 -23.63 20.91 29.54
C ASN A 71 -24.55 20.96 28.31
N GLU A 72 -24.27 21.76 27.30
CA GLU A 72 -25.04 21.74 26.03
C GLU A 72 -24.82 20.45 25.23
N ASN A 73 -23.63 19.91 25.18
CA ASN A 73 -23.36 18.63 24.54
C ASN A 73 -24.00 17.44 25.28
N ASN A 74 -24.17 17.52 26.60
CA ASN A 74 -24.86 16.48 27.38
C ASN A 74 -26.39 16.51 27.21
N GLU A 75 -27.00 17.68 26.96
CA GLU A 75 -28.42 17.79 26.65
C GLU A 75 -28.75 17.36 25.20
N LEU A 76 -27.84 17.60 24.24
CA LEU A 76 -27.97 17.12 22.86
C LEU A 76 -27.79 15.60 22.75
N SER A 77 -26.94 14.99 23.56
CA SER A 77 -26.74 13.53 23.57
C SER A 77 -27.90 12.76 24.22
N LYS A 78 -28.67 13.39 25.09
CA LYS A 78 -29.85 12.78 25.72
C LYS A 78 -31.12 12.80 24.83
N LYS A 79 -31.12 13.60 23.76
CA LYS A 79 -32.24 13.68 22.79
C LYS A 79 -32.00 12.90 21.49
N ALA A 80 -30.84 12.32 21.28
CA ALA A 80 -30.59 11.46 20.15
C ALA A 80 -31.03 10.03 20.47
N ALA A 81 -32.32 9.75 20.34
CA ALA A 81 -32.76 8.39 20.10
C ALA A 81 -32.11 7.88 18.79
N PRO A 82 -31.69 6.61 18.69
CA PRO A 82 -31.10 6.11 17.45
C PRO A 82 -32.14 6.26 16.34
N VAL A 83 -31.90 7.18 15.43
CA VAL A 83 -32.67 7.30 14.19
C VAL A 83 -32.31 6.06 13.38
N GLN A 84 -33.15 5.05 13.43
CA GLN A 84 -33.17 4.01 12.41
C GLN A 84 -33.56 4.71 11.11
N VAL A 85 -32.58 5.06 10.31
CA VAL A 85 -32.80 5.49 8.93
C VAL A 85 -33.31 4.28 8.16
N LYS A 86 -34.62 4.09 8.14
CA LYS A 86 -35.27 3.29 7.11
C LYS A 86 -35.22 4.12 5.83
N ALA A 87 -34.08 4.06 5.13
CA ALA A 87 -33.98 4.57 3.78
C ALA A 87 -34.73 3.60 2.84
N THR A 88 -36.04 3.72 2.81
CA THR A 88 -36.87 3.10 1.79
C THR A 88 -37.22 4.19 0.79
N GLN A 89 -36.37 4.43 -0.20
CA GLN A 89 -36.80 5.16 -1.40
C GLN A 89 -37.55 4.19 -2.30
N GLN A 90 -38.80 4.50 -2.58
CA GLN A 90 -39.60 3.74 -3.52
C GLN A 90 -39.34 4.27 -4.93
N VAL A 91 -38.78 3.45 -5.79
CA VAL A 91 -38.62 3.73 -7.23
C VAL A 91 -39.73 3.02 -7.97
N ALA A 92 -40.49 3.73 -8.77
CA ALA A 92 -41.52 3.13 -9.62
C ALA A 92 -40.85 2.54 -10.86
N VAL A 93 -40.91 1.23 -10.99
CA VAL A 93 -40.51 0.52 -12.22
C VAL A 93 -41.78 0.44 -13.11
N ILE A 94 -41.72 1.01 -14.29
CA ILE A 94 -42.81 0.95 -15.28
C ILE A 94 -42.69 -0.42 -16.00
N ASP A 95 -43.61 -1.31 -15.69
CA ASP A 95 -43.77 -2.56 -16.41
C ASP A 95 -44.64 -2.37 -17.67
N THR A 96 -44.19 -2.85 -18.80
CA THR A 96 -44.77 -2.62 -20.13
C THR A 96 -46.06 -3.43 -20.41
N GLU A 97 -46.60 -4.13 -19.42
CA GLU A 97 -47.83 -4.96 -19.57
C GLU A 97 -49.04 -4.52 -18.79
N GLY A 98 -49.23 -3.23 -18.57
CA GLY A 98 -50.54 -2.70 -18.12
C GLY A 98 -51.00 -3.13 -16.71
N GLN A 99 -50.18 -3.71 -15.88
CA GLN A 99 -50.44 -3.97 -14.47
C GLN A 99 -49.95 -2.80 -13.61
N LYS A 100 -50.74 -2.45 -12.57
CA LYS A 100 -50.35 -1.40 -11.62
C LYS A 100 -48.93 -1.63 -11.12
N PRO A 101 -48.05 -0.59 -11.09
CA PRO A 101 -46.69 -0.74 -10.70
C PRO A 101 -46.59 -1.31 -9.26
N LYS A 102 -45.94 -2.44 -9.13
CA LYS A 102 -45.62 -3.02 -7.83
C LYS A 102 -44.42 -2.24 -7.28
N LEU A 103 -44.62 -1.51 -6.22
CA LEU A 103 -43.58 -0.78 -5.52
C LEU A 103 -42.63 -1.83 -4.84
N GLU A 104 -41.52 -2.10 -5.47
CA GLU A 104 -40.45 -2.91 -4.86
C GLU A 104 -39.56 -2.00 -4.01
N SER A 105 -39.27 -2.47 -2.80
CA SER A 105 -38.37 -1.74 -1.90
C SER A 105 -36.93 -1.94 -2.39
N VAL A 106 -36.30 -0.88 -2.92
CA VAL A 106 -34.88 -0.90 -3.29
C VAL A 106 -34.04 -0.96 -2.01
N THR A 107 -33.23 -1.99 -1.88
CA THR A 107 -32.32 -2.17 -0.74
C THR A 107 -30.95 -1.51 -1.00
N LEU A 108 -30.16 -1.26 0.05
CA LEU A 108 -28.78 -0.79 -0.10
C LEU A 108 -27.93 -1.78 -0.93
N LYS A 109 -28.26 -3.08 -0.87
CA LYS A 109 -27.61 -4.11 -1.66
C LYS A 109 -27.91 -3.95 -3.16
N ASP A 110 -29.14 -3.59 -3.51
CA ASP A 110 -29.55 -3.37 -4.91
C ASP A 110 -28.86 -2.12 -5.47
N ILE A 111 -28.76 -1.05 -4.67
CA ILE A 111 -28.01 0.17 -5.03
C ILE A 111 -26.53 -0.15 -5.20
N SER A 112 -25.92 -0.88 -4.28
CA SER A 112 -24.52 -1.28 -4.37
C SER A 112 -24.26 -2.12 -5.63
N LYS A 113 -25.16 -3.06 -5.94
CA LYS A 113 -25.08 -3.88 -7.14
C LYS A 113 -25.21 -3.03 -8.41
N PHE A 114 -26.15 -2.10 -8.47
CA PHE A 114 -26.34 -1.17 -9.58
C PHE A 114 -25.07 -0.32 -9.81
N VAL A 115 -24.51 0.26 -8.76
CA VAL A 115 -23.29 1.06 -8.87
C VAL A 115 -22.12 0.22 -9.42
N LYS A 116 -21.96 -1.01 -8.94
CA LYS A 116 -20.88 -1.89 -9.37
C LYS A 116 -21.10 -2.48 -10.76
N ASP A 117 -22.27 -3.02 -11.02
CA ASP A 117 -22.54 -3.82 -12.23
C ASP A 117 -22.97 -2.96 -13.43
N ASP A 118 -23.79 -1.92 -13.20
CA ASP A 118 -24.33 -1.05 -14.26
C ASP A 118 -23.47 0.19 -14.49
N ILE A 119 -23.17 0.96 -13.43
CA ILE A 119 -22.30 2.14 -13.52
C ILE A 119 -20.83 1.71 -13.69
N GLY A 120 -20.45 0.57 -13.11
CA GLY A 120 -19.10 0.03 -13.19
C GLY A 120 -18.09 0.78 -12.32
N PHE A 121 -18.57 1.43 -11.26
CA PHE A 121 -17.71 2.07 -10.27
C PHE A 121 -17.47 1.14 -9.08
N SER A 122 -16.21 0.99 -8.69
CA SER A 122 -15.84 0.32 -7.45
C SER A 122 -14.70 1.04 -6.78
N TYR A 123 -14.61 0.90 -5.47
CA TYR A 123 -13.48 1.38 -4.70
C TYR A 123 -13.06 0.33 -3.68
N GLN A 124 -11.80 0.34 -3.36
CA GLN A 124 -11.20 -0.46 -2.31
C GLN A 124 -10.18 0.37 -1.57
N GLY A 125 -9.89 0.03 -0.36
CA GLY A 125 -8.95 0.79 0.43
C GLY A 125 -8.26 -0.05 1.50
N TYR A 126 -7.23 0.57 2.05
CA TYR A 126 -6.46 0.10 3.18
C TYR A 126 -6.09 1.30 4.04
N PHE A 127 -6.10 1.14 5.33
CA PHE A 127 -5.33 2.01 6.21
C PHE A 127 -4.82 1.26 7.44
N ARG A 128 -3.74 1.79 8.00
CA ARG A 128 -3.28 1.52 9.36
C ARG A 128 -2.96 2.85 10.03
N SER A 129 -3.36 2.97 11.29
CA SER A 129 -3.12 4.16 12.10
C SER A 129 -3.26 3.82 13.58
N GLY A 130 -2.54 4.53 14.44
CA GLY A 130 -2.55 4.19 15.85
C GLY A 130 -1.97 5.27 16.76
N TRP A 131 -1.76 4.88 17.98
CA TRP A 131 -1.12 5.67 19.01
C TRP A 131 -0.15 4.80 19.79
N GLY A 132 1.01 5.34 20.13
CA GLY A 132 1.98 4.68 20.97
C GLY A 132 2.87 5.66 21.69
N THR A 133 3.49 5.18 22.75
CA THR A 133 4.49 5.91 23.55
C THR A 133 5.52 4.95 24.09
N SER A 134 6.69 5.44 24.45
CA SER A 134 7.77 4.62 24.97
C SER A 134 8.29 5.12 26.32
N ASN A 135 9.12 4.30 26.95
CA ASN A 135 9.84 4.68 28.17
C ASN A 135 10.95 5.73 27.93
N HIS A 136 11.31 5.99 26.66
CA HIS A 136 12.27 7.01 26.23
C HIS A 136 11.60 8.18 25.49
N GLY A 137 10.32 8.48 25.78
CA GLY A 137 9.55 9.57 25.18
C GLY A 137 8.72 9.12 23.97
N SER A 138 8.95 9.70 22.78
CA SER A 138 8.26 9.24 21.57
C SER A 138 8.82 7.90 21.11
N SER A 139 7.95 6.97 20.76
CA SER A 139 8.35 5.67 20.21
C SER A 139 9.11 5.84 18.88
N GLN A 140 10.07 4.98 18.65
CA GLN A 140 10.87 4.95 17.41
C GLN A 140 10.80 3.60 16.73
N THR A 141 10.89 3.60 15.41
CA THR A 141 10.92 2.39 14.58
C THR A 141 12.36 1.94 14.38
N TYR A 142 12.67 0.66 14.68
CA TYR A 142 13.98 0.09 14.41
C TYR A 142 13.87 -1.23 13.63
N ALA A 143 14.52 -1.30 12.47
CA ALA A 143 14.64 -2.48 11.61
C ALA A 143 13.33 -3.30 11.44
N PRO A 144 12.17 -2.69 11.07
CA PRO A 144 10.90 -3.40 10.98
C PRO A 144 10.94 -4.51 9.93
N GLY A 145 11.71 -4.33 8.85
CA GLY A 145 11.97 -5.34 7.82
C GLY A 145 12.78 -6.56 8.27
N SER A 146 13.23 -6.58 9.52
CA SER A 146 13.97 -7.71 10.10
C SER A 146 13.35 -8.24 11.38
N LEU A 147 12.81 -7.34 12.22
CA LEU A 147 12.22 -7.66 13.53
C LEU A 147 10.70 -7.87 13.48
N GLY A 148 10.07 -7.57 12.37
CA GLY A 148 8.62 -7.51 12.27
C GLY A 148 8.05 -6.15 12.66
N ARG A 149 6.94 -5.81 12.02
CA ARG A 149 6.32 -4.48 12.13
C ARG A 149 5.42 -4.31 13.36
N PHE A 150 4.85 -5.36 13.93
CA PHE A 150 3.93 -5.26 15.06
C PHE A 150 4.56 -4.52 16.24
N GLY A 151 3.92 -3.39 16.65
CA GLY A 151 4.44 -2.55 17.72
C GLY A 151 5.84 -1.99 17.45
N ASN A 152 6.20 -1.82 16.18
CA ASN A 152 7.47 -1.26 15.69
C ASN A 152 7.21 -0.40 14.44
N GLU A 153 6.08 0.29 14.43
CA GLU A 153 5.64 1.23 13.41
C GLU A 153 5.08 2.47 14.07
N MET A 154 5.60 3.64 13.69
CA MET A 154 5.27 4.92 14.32
C MET A 154 4.61 5.90 13.34
N SER A 155 4.12 5.41 12.22
CA SER A 155 3.38 6.19 11.23
C SER A 155 2.20 5.40 10.70
N GLY A 156 1.17 6.12 10.29
CA GLY A 156 0.05 5.55 9.57
C GLY A 156 0.37 5.37 8.08
N TRP A 157 -0.42 4.56 7.42
CA TRP A 157 -0.42 4.38 5.97
C TRP A 157 -1.84 4.26 5.47
N PHE A 158 -2.13 4.75 4.27
CA PHE A 158 -3.40 4.52 3.61
C PHE A 158 -3.22 4.27 2.11
N ASP A 159 -4.15 3.50 1.54
CA ASP A 159 -4.35 3.30 0.12
C ASP A 159 -5.83 3.49 -0.21
N LEU A 160 -6.13 4.16 -1.30
CA LEU A 160 -7.48 4.30 -1.84
C LEU A 160 -7.45 4.11 -3.35
N THR A 161 -8.00 3.01 -3.81
CA THR A 161 -8.11 2.69 -5.24
C THR A 161 -9.53 2.97 -5.72
N LEU A 162 -9.64 3.80 -6.74
CA LEU A 162 -10.86 4.09 -7.48
C LEU A 162 -10.78 3.39 -8.83
N ASN A 163 -11.80 2.61 -9.16
CA ASN A 163 -11.90 1.91 -10.43
C ASN A 163 -13.21 2.27 -11.12
N GLN A 164 -13.12 2.86 -12.32
CA GLN A 164 -14.27 3.20 -13.16
C GLN A 164 -14.21 2.42 -14.46
N ARG A 165 -15.20 1.59 -14.70
CA ARG A 165 -15.40 0.98 -16.01
C ARG A 165 -15.88 2.05 -17.00
N VAL A 166 -15.06 2.32 -18.02
CA VAL A 166 -15.31 3.36 -19.03
C VAL A 166 -15.87 2.77 -20.34
N TYR A 167 -15.78 1.46 -20.51
CA TYR A 167 -16.31 0.73 -21.67
C TYR A 167 -16.74 -0.70 -21.29
N ASN A 168 -17.89 -1.15 -21.80
CA ASN A 168 -18.38 -2.52 -21.61
C ASN A 168 -19.34 -2.88 -22.75
N GLN A 169 -18.82 -3.50 -23.81
CA GLN A 169 -19.62 -3.89 -24.97
C GLN A 169 -18.98 -5.08 -25.70
N ASP A 170 -19.80 -5.98 -26.24
CA ASP A 170 -19.36 -7.11 -27.09
C ASP A 170 -18.25 -7.98 -26.44
N GLY A 171 -18.35 -8.22 -25.12
CA GLY A 171 -17.35 -8.99 -24.36
C GLY A 171 -16.03 -8.25 -24.11
N LYS A 172 -15.97 -6.96 -24.41
CA LYS A 172 -14.80 -6.11 -24.19
C LYS A 172 -15.07 -5.12 -23.08
N THR A 173 -14.11 -4.97 -22.19
CA THR A 173 -14.19 -3.99 -21.08
C THR A 173 -12.94 -3.13 -21.04
N ALA A 174 -13.11 -1.88 -20.61
CA ALA A 174 -12.00 -1.01 -20.27
C ALA A 174 -12.28 -0.31 -18.94
N ASN A 175 -11.27 -0.26 -18.06
CA ASN A 175 -11.35 0.36 -16.76
C ASN A 175 -10.24 1.39 -16.60
N ALA A 176 -10.60 2.59 -16.10
CA ALA A 176 -9.67 3.59 -15.62
C ALA A 176 -9.46 3.39 -14.12
N VAL A 177 -8.21 3.25 -13.70
CA VAL A 177 -7.85 2.98 -12.30
C VAL A 177 -6.92 4.07 -11.79
N VAL A 178 -7.20 4.56 -10.59
CA VAL A 178 -6.36 5.51 -9.86
C VAL A 178 -6.22 5.04 -8.43
N THR A 179 -4.99 4.91 -7.94
CA THR A 179 -4.69 4.62 -6.53
C THR A 179 -3.94 5.79 -5.92
N TYR A 180 -4.53 6.35 -4.86
CA TYR A 180 -3.86 7.25 -3.94
C TYR A 180 -3.33 6.46 -2.78
N ASP A 181 -2.07 6.64 -2.43
CA ASP A 181 -1.50 6.06 -1.23
C ASP A 181 -0.56 7.04 -0.54
N GLY A 182 -0.24 6.75 0.69
CA GLY A 182 0.70 7.61 1.37
C GLY A 182 0.92 7.28 2.84
N ASN A 183 2.00 7.87 3.34
CA ASN A 183 2.34 7.86 4.74
C ASN A 183 1.56 8.98 5.46
N VAL A 184 1.08 8.70 6.66
CA VAL A 184 0.40 9.65 7.53
C VAL A 184 1.22 9.81 8.80
N GLY A 185 1.74 11.01 9.03
CA GLY A 185 2.43 11.36 10.28
C GLY A 185 1.45 11.33 11.45
N GLU A 186 1.83 10.66 12.54
CA GLU A 186 1.01 10.49 13.75
C GLU A 186 1.57 11.25 14.96
N GLN A 187 2.69 11.96 14.77
CA GLN A 187 3.38 12.67 15.85
C GLN A 187 2.82 14.08 16.08
N TYR A 188 2.31 14.73 15.03
CA TYR A 188 1.83 16.10 15.08
C TYR A 188 0.38 16.21 14.61
N ASN A 189 -0.36 17.14 15.17
CA ASN A 189 -1.68 17.52 14.67
C ASN A 189 -1.54 18.43 13.44
N ASP A 190 -0.93 17.95 12.40
CA ASP A 190 -0.76 18.64 11.12
C ASP A 190 -1.52 17.88 10.02
N ALA A 191 -2.60 18.49 9.53
CA ALA A 191 -3.47 17.88 8.53
C ALA A 191 -2.98 18.11 7.08
N TRP A 192 -1.90 18.87 6.85
CA TRP A 192 -1.44 19.22 5.53
C TRP A 192 -0.25 18.35 5.10
N PHE A 193 -0.31 17.87 3.84
CA PHE A 193 0.83 17.20 3.22
C PHE A 193 2.01 18.19 3.08
N GLY A 194 3.23 17.73 3.46
CA GLY A 194 4.41 18.58 3.49
C GLY A 194 4.45 19.55 4.67
N GLY A 195 3.68 19.29 5.73
CA GLY A 195 3.71 20.00 6.98
C GLY A 195 5.04 19.86 7.73
N LYS A 196 4.98 20.02 9.04
CA LYS A 196 6.18 19.91 9.88
C LYS A 196 6.81 18.53 9.71
N ASP A 197 8.10 18.50 9.40
CA ASP A 197 8.94 17.29 9.21
C ASP A 197 8.56 16.40 7.99
N ASN A 198 7.65 16.84 7.10
CA ASN A 198 7.20 16.10 5.91
C ASN A 198 6.71 14.68 6.19
N ASP A 199 6.17 14.42 7.37
CA ASP A 199 5.74 13.09 7.80
C ASP A 199 4.53 12.57 7.03
N SER A 200 3.69 13.46 6.51
CA SER A 200 2.53 13.11 5.71
C SER A 200 2.82 13.29 4.22
N ILE A 201 2.83 12.20 3.47
CA ILE A 201 3.12 12.16 2.03
C ILE A 201 1.96 11.52 1.31
N LEU A 202 1.48 12.19 0.25
CA LEU A 202 0.48 11.65 -0.68
C LEU A 202 1.11 11.44 -2.04
N GLN A 203 0.87 10.28 -2.65
CA GLN A 203 1.33 9.95 -3.98
C GLN A 203 0.27 9.20 -4.78
N PHE A 204 0.47 9.16 -6.11
CA PHE A 204 -0.24 8.26 -7.00
C PHE A 204 0.61 7.00 -7.20
N SER A 205 0.20 5.87 -6.66
CA SER A 205 0.89 4.59 -6.90
C SER A 205 0.44 3.94 -8.19
N ASP A 206 -0.85 4.11 -8.57
CA ASP A 206 -1.38 3.66 -9.86
C ASP A 206 -2.16 4.77 -10.56
N ILE A 207 -1.93 4.92 -11.86
CA ILE A 207 -2.77 5.67 -12.81
C ILE A 207 -2.66 4.95 -14.13
N TYR A 208 -3.67 4.15 -14.50
CA TYR A 208 -3.61 3.36 -15.71
C TYR A 208 -4.98 3.04 -16.29
N LEU A 209 -4.97 2.72 -17.58
CA LEU A 209 -6.09 2.10 -18.26
C LEU A 209 -5.83 0.60 -18.41
N THR A 210 -6.76 -0.24 -18.01
CA THR A 210 -6.72 -1.67 -18.30
C THR A 210 -7.88 -2.10 -19.17
N THR A 211 -7.65 -3.07 -20.06
CA THR A 211 -8.63 -3.58 -21.03
C THR A 211 -8.65 -5.09 -21.00
N LYS A 212 -9.82 -5.67 -21.22
CA LYS A 212 -10.03 -7.11 -21.39
C LYS A 212 -10.86 -7.39 -22.63
N GLY A 213 -10.56 -8.49 -23.33
CA GLY A 213 -11.26 -8.87 -24.56
C GLY A 213 -10.76 -8.17 -25.84
N PHE A 214 -9.80 -7.25 -25.74
CA PHE A 214 -9.27 -6.50 -26.89
C PHE A 214 -8.15 -7.23 -27.65
N LEU A 215 -7.46 -8.17 -27.00
CA LEU A 215 -6.39 -8.96 -27.61
C LEU A 215 -6.97 -10.28 -28.14
N PRO A 216 -7.05 -10.50 -29.48
CA PRO A 216 -7.66 -11.71 -30.03
C PRO A 216 -6.97 -13.01 -29.64
N PHE A 217 -5.66 -12.95 -29.36
CA PHE A 217 -4.84 -14.09 -28.94
C PHE A 217 -4.87 -14.37 -27.44
N ALA A 218 -5.39 -13.43 -26.64
CA ALA A 218 -5.48 -13.50 -25.19
C ALA A 218 -6.72 -12.73 -24.68
N PRO A 219 -7.94 -13.16 -25.03
CA PRO A 219 -9.17 -12.40 -24.73
C PRO A 219 -9.48 -12.33 -23.23
N GLU A 220 -8.96 -13.25 -22.43
CA GLU A 220 -9.10 -13.28 -20.97
C GLU A 220 -8.06 -12.44 -20.23
N ALA A 221 -6.99 -12.04 -20.91
CA ALA A 221 -5.90 -11.27 -20.31
C ALA A 221 -6.26 -9.79 -20.13
N ASP A 222 -5.67 -9.20 -19.12
CA ASP A 222 -5.76 -7.78 -18.85
C ASP A 222 -4.56 -7.07 -19.48
N PHE A 223 -4.81 -6.24 -20.51
CA PHE A 223 -3.79 -5.40 -21.13
C PHE A 223 -3.87 -3.99 -20.56
N TRP A 224 -2.77 -3.46 -20.05
CA TRP A 224 -2.75 -2.17 -19.38
C TRP A 224 -1.64 -1.23 -19.89
N VAL A 225 -1.89 0.07 -19.76
CA VAL A 225 -0.94 1.15 -20.07
C VAL A 225 -1.07 2.23 -19.00
N GLY A 226 0.06 2.70 -18.47
CA GLY A 226 0.15 3.75 -17.48
C GLY A 226 1.12 3.41 -16.35
N LYS A 227 0.92 4.00 -15.19
CA LYS A 227 1.65 3.64 -13.96
C LYS A 227 0.89 2.51 -13.28
N HIS A 228 1.43 1.30 -13.34
CA HIS A 228 0.83 0.13 -12.72
C HIS A 228 1.87 -0.97 -12.47
N LYS A 229 1.74 -1.66 -11.36
CA LYS A 229 2.62 -2.75 -10.96
C LYS A 229 1.96 -4.10 -11.29
N LEU A 230 2.77 -5.06 -11.74
CA LEU A 230 2.36 -6.46 -11.73
C LEU A 230 2.09 -6.93 -10.29
N PRO A 231 1.34 -8.03 -10.05
CA PRO A 231 1.01 -8.50 -8.70
C PRO A 231 2.23 -8.56 -7.78
N GLU A 232 2.19 -7.85 -6.67
CA GLU A 232 3.30 -7.80 -5.73
C GLU A 232 3.29 -8.99 -4.77
N TYR A 233 4.48 -9.41 -4.31
CA TYR A 233 4.66 -10.47 -3.32
C TYR A 233 5.20 -9.88 -2.03
N GLU A 234 4.32 -9.69 -1.07
CA GLU A 234 4.63 -9.06 0.21
C GLU A 234 5.01 -10.09 1.26
N ILE A 235 6.05 -9.77 2.04
CA ILE A 235 6.37 -10.45 3.30
C ILE A 235 5.68 -9.65 4.40
N GLN A 236 4.41 -9.94 4.62
CA GLN A 236 3.51 -9.10 5.43
C GLN A 236 4.01 -8.84 6.86
N MET A 237 4.63 -9.83 7.51
CA MET A 237 5.15 -9.66 8.87
C MET A 237 6.33 -8.70 8.94
N LEU A 238 7.06 -8.51 7.83
CA LEU A 238 8.27 -7.68 7.72
C LEU A 238 8.04 -6.38 6.93
N ASP A 239 6.83 -6.17 6.41
CA ASP A 239 6.40 -4.96 5.70
C ASP A 239 7.28 -4.57 4.50
N TRP A 240 7.73 -5.55 3.72
CA TRP A 240 8.42 -5.31 2.47
C TRP A 240 8.06 -6.31 1.37
N LYS A 241 8.29 -5.93 0.13
CA LYS A 241 7.92 -6.72 -1.04
C LYS A 241 9.11 -7.51 -1.56
N SER A 242 9.01 -8.83 -1.52
CA SER A 242 10.04 -9.72 -2.10
C SER A 242 10.10 -9.59 -3.62
N LEU A 243 8.98 -9.27 -4.26
CA LEU A 243 8.91 -8.96 -5.68
C LEU A 243 7.95 -7.80 -5.92
N THR A 244 8.41 -6.76 -6.59
CA THR A 244 7.63 -5.62 -7.07
C THR A 244 8.11 -5.21 -8.46
N THR A 245 7.30 -4.48 -9.22
CA THR A 245 7.68 -3.90 -10.52
C THR A 245 8.27 -2.51 -10.30
N ASP A 246 9.41 -2.21 -10.93
CA ASP A 246 9.98 -0.86 -10.97
C ASP A 246 9.24 -0.06 -12.05
N VAL A 247 8.26 0.77 -11.65
CA VAL A 247 7.39 1.47 -12.60
C VAL A 247 7.09 2.91 -12.18
N ALA A 248 7.48 3.87 -13.03
CA ALA A 248 6.90 5.21 -13.07
C ALA A 248 5.86 5.29 -14.22
N ALA A 249 6.12 4.63 -15.35
CA ALA A 249 5.20 4.43 -16.45
C ALA A 249 5.54 3.14 -17.19
N GLY A 250 4.53 2.45 -17.73
CA GLY A 250 4.75 1.18 -18.41
C GLY A 250 3.58 0.69 -19.21
N VAL A 251 3.76 -0.49 -19.77
CA VAL A 251 2.76 -1.26 -20.50
C VAL A 251 2.94 -2.72 -20.14
N GLY A 252 1.84 -3.45 -20.02
CA GLY A 252 1.93 -4.88 -19.70
C GLY A 252 0.65 -5.65 -19.98
N ILE A 253 0.81 -6.94 -19.85
CA ILE A 253 -0.27 -7.92 -19.92
C ILE A 253 -0.26 -8.75 -18.63
N GLN A 254 -1.43 -9.05 -18.10
CA GLN A 254 -1.58 -9.84 -16.88
C GLN A 254 -2.65 -10.92 -17.07
N ASN A 255 -2.54 -11.97 -16.26
CA ASN A 255 -3.53 -13.05 -16.22
C ASN A 255 -3.74 -13.77 -17.57
N TRP A 256 -2.77 -13.71 -18.47
CA TRP A 256 -2.83 -14.43 -19.74
C TRP A 256 -2.71 -15.92 -19.47
N ALA A 257 -3.81 -16.66 -19.66
CA ALA A 257 -3.82 -18.11 -19.53
C ALA A 257 -2.93 -18.73 -20.63
N LEU A 258 -1.80 -19.29 -20.23
CA LEU A 258 -0.82 -19.90 -21.13
C LEU A 258 -0.42 -21.29 -20.61
N GLY A 259 -0.83 -22.32 -21.33
CA GLY A 259 -0.60 -23.71 -20.92
C GLY A 259 -1.27 -24.02 -19.58
N VAL A 260 -0.50 -24.46 -18.59
CA VAL A 260 -1.01 -24.85 -17.27
C VAL A 260 -1.01 -23.71 -16.24
N GLY A 261 -0.44 -22.56 -16.57
CA GLY A 261 -0.26 -21.42 -15.69
C GLY A 261 -0.78 -20.12 -16.29
N GLN A 262 -0.36 -19.02 -15.68
CA GLN A 262 -0.69 -17.65 -16.11
C GLN A 262 0.58 -16.86 -16.37
N LEU A 263 0.64 -16.17 -17.49
CA LEU A 263 1.73 -15.28 -17.86
C LEU A 263 1.37 -13.83 -17.56
N ASP A 264 2.26 -13.13 -16.87
CA ASP A 264 2.30 -11.68 -16.79
C ASP A 264 3.61 -11.18 -17.38
N ALA A 265 3.55 -10.09 -18.10
CA ALA A 265 4.74 -9.43 -18.66
C ALA A 265 4.55 -7.92 -18.68
N SER A 266 5.62 -7.19 -18.42
CA SER A 266 5.61 -5.73 -18.54
C SER A 266 6.95 -5.18 -19.01
N ILE A 267 6.88 -4.02 -19.65
CA ILE A 267 8.01 -3.13 -19.89
C ILE A 267 7.68 -1.82 -19.21
N SER A 268 8.58 -1.32 -18.36
CA SER A 268 8.36 -0.12 -17.56
C SER A 268 9.59 0.77 -17.52
N ARG A 269 9.35 2.05 -17.26
CA ARG A 269 10.36 3.06 -17.03
C ARG A 269 10.35 3.45 -15.55
N ASN A 270 11.53 3.61 -14.96
CA ASN A 270 11.68 4.14 -13.61
C ASN A 270 13.05 4.83 -13.50
N ASP A 271 13.11 6.11 -13.83
CA ASP A 271 14.35 6.86 -13.86
C ASP A 271 14.97 7.01 -12.46
N VAL A 272 16.29 7.04 -12.41
CA VAL A 272 17.07 7.19 -11.19
C VAL A 272 18.06 8.35 -11.34
N ASP A 273 18.38 9.00 -10.22
CA ASP A 273 19.41 10.01 -10.17
C ASP A 273 20.75 9.35 -9.81
N VAL A 274 21.72 9.45 -10.73
CA VAL A 274 23.09 8.95 -10.52
C VAL A 274 23.97 10.09 -10.04
N TYR A 275 24.68 9.88 -8.95
CA TYR A 275 25.57 10.87 -8.36
C TYR A 275 26.92 10.96 -9.08
N SER A 276 27.47 12.19 -9.14
CA SER A 276 28.89 12.41 -9.37
C SER A 276 29.70 11.81 -8.22
N ARG A 277 30.95 11.41 -8.48
CA ARG A 277 31.80 10.75 -7.46
C ARG A 277 32.19 11.65 -6.30
N ASP A 278 32.12 12.95 -6.49
CA ASP A 278 32.32 13.95 -5.43
C ASP A 278 31.01 14.32 -4.69
N PHE A 279 29.89 13.69 -5.06
CA PHE A 279 28.55 13.92 -4.51
C PHE A 279 28.02 15.37 -4.64
N THR A 280 28.60 16.16 -5.53
CA THR A 280 28.18 17.58 -5.72
C THR A 280 27.04 17.72 -6.72
N GLN A 281 26.87 16.76 -7.62
CA GLN A 281 25.91 16.81 -8.71
C GLN A 281 25.20 15.47 -8.90
N THR A 282 24.04 15.51 -9.56
CA THR A 282 23.32 14.33 -10.03
C THR A 282 22.97 14.46 -11.49
N THR A 283 22.85 13.35 -12.19
CA THR A 283 22.27 13.26 -13.53
C THR A 283 21.12 12.26 -13.52
N GLN A 284 19.98 12.65 -14.10
CA GLN A 284 18.84 11.74 -14.25
C GLN A 284 19.17 10.71 -15.33
N MET A 285 19.18 9.45 -14.95
CA MET A 285 19.40 8.31 -15.83
C MET A 285 18.06 7.70 -16.21
N ASN A 286 17.76 7.65 -17.52
CA ASN A 286 16.60 6.92 -17.99
C ASN A 286 16.83 5.41 -17.84
N THR A 287 16.04 4.74 -17.01
CA THR A 287 16.12 3.28 -16.83
C THR A 287 14.83 2.61 -17.23
N ASN A 288 14.99 1.47 -17.88
CA ASN A 288 13.90 0.63 -18.34
C ASN A 288 14.03 -0.75 -17.71
N SER A 289 12.90 -1.40 -17.45
CA SER A 289 12.88 -2.76 -16.93
C SER A 289 11.89 -3.64 -17.67
N VAL A 290 12.25 -4.91 -17.80
CA VAL A 290 11.39 -5.98 -18.29
C VAL A 290 11.10 -6.89 -17.10
N ASP A 291 9.83 -7.18 -16.86
CA ASP A 291 9.36 -8.10 -15.81
C ASP A 291 8.51 -9.19 -16.45
N LEU A 292 8.90 -10.44 -16.24
CA LEU A 292 8.23 -11.62 -16.80
C LEU A 292 7.91 -12.61 -15.69
N ARG A 293 6.66 -13.07 -15.61
CA ARG A 293 6.18 -13.95 -14.54
C ARG A 293 5.29 -15.04 -15.10
N TYR A 294 5.65 -16.30 -14.83
CA TYR A 294 4.79 -17.44 -15.13
C TYR A 294 4.33 -18.06 -13.81
N ARG A 295 3.05 -17.85 -13.48
CA ARG A 295 2.46 -18.09 -12.16
C ARG A 295 1.49 -19.25 -12.15
N ASN A 296 1.23 -19.77 -10.93
CA ASN A 296 0.18 -20.76 -10.67
C ASN A 296 0.35 -22.05 -11.44
N ILE A 297 1.59 -22.49 -11.69
CA ILE A 297 1.90 -23.79 -12.28
C ILE A 297 1.54 -24.86 -11.23
N PRO A 298 0.58 -25.76 -11.46
CA PRO A 298 0.23 -26.80 -10.50
C PRO A 298 1.38 -27.80 -10.38
N LEU A 299 1.83 -28.10 -9.15
CA LEU A 299 2.83 -29.12 -8.85
C LEU A 299 2.18 -30.40 -8.32
N TRP A 300 1.27 -30.25 -7.36
CA TRP A 300 0.47 -31.29 -6.73
C TRP A 300 -0.87 -30.70 -6.26
N GLN A 301 -1.73 -31.49 -5.67
CA GLN A 301 -3.12 -31.11 -5.36
C GLN A 301 -3.27 -29.77 -4.58
N SER A 302 -2.33 -29.44 -3.71
CA SER A 302 -2.35 -28.20 -2.89
C SER A 302 -1.07 -27.39 -3.01
N GLY A 303 -0.27 -27.65 -4.04
CA GLY A 303 1.00 -26.98 -4.29
C GLY A 303 1.06 -26.33 -5.66
N SER A 304 1.60 -25.11 -5.73
CA SER A 304 1.84 -24.39 -6.98
C SER A 304 3.25 -23.80 -7.03
N LEU A 305 3.77 -23.63 -8.25
CA LEU A 305 5.04 -23.00 -8.55
C LEU A 305 4.79 -21.71 -9.34
N SER A 306 5.55 -20.68 -9.03
CA SER A 306 5.64 -19.46 -9.84
C SER A 306 7.12 -19.17 -10.14
N LEU A 307 7.43 -18.88 -11.40
CA LEU A 307 8.77 -18.55 -11.89
C LEU A 307 8.76 -17.13 -12.46
N MET A 308 9.71 -16.29 -12.06
CA MET A 308 9.70 -14.87 -12.40
C MET A 308 11.12 -14.36 -12.65
N GLY A 309 11.22 -13.42 -13.58
CA GLY A 309 12.47 -12.76 -13.92
C GLY A 309 12.30 -11.28 -14.14
N LYS A 310 13.25 -10.48 -13.67
CA LYS A 310 13.34 -9.04 -13.91
C LYS A 310 14.70 -8.71 -14.49
N TYR A 311 14.74 -7.75 -15.39
CA TYR A 311 15.96 -7.17 -15.93
C TYR A 311 15.80 -5.68 -16.09
N ALA A 312 16.71 -4.89 -15.54
CA ALA A 312 16.70 -3.44 -15.64
C ALA A 312 18.02 -2.93 -16.23
N PHE A 313 17.91 -1.95 -17.13
CA PHE A 313 19.04 -1.38 -17.88
C PHE A 313 18.84 0.11 -18.11
N ALA A 314 19.94 0.84 -18.28
CA ALA A 314 19.92 2.26 -18.58
C ALA A 314 19.92 2.51 -20.10
N ASN A 315 19.17 3.54 -20.51
CA ASN A 315 19.27 4.15 -21.84
C ASN A 315 20.08 5.45 -21.71
N LYS A 316 21.40 5.34 -21.85
CA LYS A 316 22.36 6.40 -21.65
C LYS A 316 22.49 7.27 -22.90
N ASN A 317 22.66 8.58 -22.72
CA ASN A 317 23.07 9.48 -23.77
C ASN A 317 24.60 9.62 -23.80
N ASP A 318 25.13 10.22 -24.88
CA ASP A 318 26.57 10.39 -25.11
C ASP A 318 27.30 11.13 -23.96
N GLU A 319 26.61 12.05 -23.27
CA GLU A 319 27.18 12.76 -22.13
C GLU A 319 27.33 11.86 -20.92
N GLN A 320 26.30 11.08 -20.63
CA GLN A 320 26.30 10.12 -19.53
C GLN A 320 27.35 9.03 -19.73
N GLU A 321 27.50 8.53 -20.96
CA GLU A 321 28.57 7.59 -21.30
C GLU A 321 29.95 8.20 -21.09
N ARG A 322 30.20 9.45 -21.59
CA ARG A 322 31.45 10.16 -21.34
C ARG A 322 31.73 10.39 -19.86
N ASN A 323 30.68 10.72 -19.08
CA ASN A 323 30.82 10.98 -17.65
C ASN A 323 31.17 9.69 -16.86
N GLU A 324 30.68 8.56 -17.31
CA GLU A 324 31.09 7.26 -16.76
C GLU A 324 32.51 6.86 -17.19
N ASP A 325 32.88 7.10 -18.44
CA ASP A 325 34.19 6.73 -19.00
C ASP A 325 35.33 7.60 -18.44
N ASN A 326 35.09 8.88 -18.19
CA ASN A 326 36.06 9.77 -17.53
C ASN A 326 36.02 9.66 -16.00
N ASN A 327 35.17 8.74 -15.44
CA ASN A 327 35.04 8.48 -14.04
C ASN A 327 34.57 9.67 -13.18
N SER A 328 33.79 10.60 -13.76
CA SER A 328 33.21 11.73 -13.03
C SER A 328 31.90 11.37 -12.30
N TYR A 329 31.17 10.38 -12.80
CA TYR A 329 29.96 9.85 -12.17
C TYR A 329 30.11 8.36 -11.83
N PHE A 330 29.30 7.87 -10.90
CA PHE A 330 29.17 6.42 -10.68
C PHE A 330 28.59 5.77 -11.92
N ARG A 331 29.14 4.63 -12.32
CA ARG A 331 28.68 3.88 -13.48
C ARG A 331 27.41 3.13 -13.16
N PHE A 332 26.30 3.46 -13.86
CA PHE A 332 25.08 2.67 -13.74
C PHE A 332 25.26 1.30 -14.43
N LYS A 333 24.98 0.23 -13.69
CA LYS A 333 25.07 -1.14 -14.18
C LYS A 333 23.71 -1.77 -14.30
N ASP A 334 23.52 -2.54 -15.36
CA ASP A 334 22.35 -3.38 -15.53
C ASP A 334 22.20 -4.35 -14.37
N THR A 335 20.97 -4.67 -14.02
CA THR A 335 20.67 -5.55 -12.90
C THR A 335 19.57 -6.53 -13.28
N TRP A 336 19.68 -7.75 -12.76
CA TRP A 336 18.65 -8.78 -12.96
C TRP A 336 18.33 -9.49 -11.65
N MET A 337 17.14 -10.07 -11.60
CA MET A 337 16.69 -10.93 -10.50
C MET A 337 15.85 -12.07 -11.05
N ALA A 338 16.14 -13.29 -10.61
CA ALA A 338 15.30 -14.47 -10.83
C ALA A 338 14.65 -14.89 -9.50
N THR A 339 13.40 -15.28 -9.57
CA THR A 339 12.58 -15.69 -8.41
C THR A 339 11.82 -16.99 -8.73
N ALA A 340 11.85 -17.94 -7.80
CA ALA A 340 10.99 -19.11 -7.78
C ALA A 340 10.22 -19.16 -6.47
N ILE A 341 8.90 -19.31 -6.53
CA ILE A 341 8.01 -19.40 -5.36
C ILE A 341 7.24 -20.71 -5.43
N ILE A 342 7.37 -21.52 -4.40
CA ILE A 342 6.51 -22.68 -4.16
C ILE A 342 5.53 -22.31 -3.06
N ARG A 343 4.24 -22.33 -3.37
CA ARG A 343 3.16 -22.11 -2.42
C ARG A 343 2.48 -23.44 -2.09
N GLN A 344 2.41 -23.77 -0.83
CA GLN A 344 1.69 -24.90 -0.27
C GLN A 344 0.47 -24.41 0.47
N GLU A 345 -0.73 -24.79 0.02
CA GLU A 345 -1.96 -24.59 0.78
C GLU A 345 -2.06 -25.64 1.90
N LEU A 346 -2.44 -25.18 3.06
CA LEU A 346 -2.60 -25.99 4.27
C LEU A 346 -4.07 -26.04 4.69
N GLU A 347 -4.37 -26.89 5.66
CA GLU A 347 -5.72 -26.99 6.22
C GLU A 347 -6.20 -25.64 6.79
N ARG A 348 -7.54 -25.45 6.84
CA ARG A 348 -8.20 -24.27 7.42
C ARG A 348 -7.76 -22.94 6.79
N LYS A 349 -7.48 -22.95 5.48
CA LYS A 349 -6.98 -21.80 4.71
C LYS A 349 -5.59 -21.30 5.16
N GLY A 350 -4.83 -22.13 5.88
CA GLY A 350 -3.41 -21.86 6.12
C GLY A 350 -2.61 -22.00 4.82
N PHE A 351 -1.43 -21.45 4.79
CA PHE A 351 -0.49 -21.61 3.69
C PHE A 351 0.94 -21.44 4.15
N ASN A 352 1.89 -21.93 3.36
CA ASN A 352 3.28 -21.51 3.46
C ASN A 352 3.86 -21.32 2.05
N GLU A 353 4.65 -20.26 1.88
CA GLU A 353 5.39 -19.95 0.67
C GLU A 353 6.89 -20.10 0.92
N PHE A 354 7.57 -20.77 -0.01
CA PHE A 354 9.00 -20.89 -0.04
C PHE A 354 9.52 -20.18 -1.28
N THR A 355 10.30 -19.12 -1.09
CA THR A 355 10.84 -18.30 -2.16
C THR A 355 12.34 -18.43 -2.23
N LEU A 356 12.87 -18.72 -3.41
CA LEU A 356 14.28 -18.60 -3.76
C LEU A 356 14.44 -17.41 -4.71
N GLN A 357 15.37 -16.52 -4.40
CA GLN A 357 15.75 -15.41 -5.28
C GLN A 357 17.26 -15.36 -5.46
N VAL A 358 17.67 -15.00 -6.68
CA VAL A 358 19.06 -14.73 -7.05
C VAL A 358 19.09 -13.42 -7.81
N ALA A 359 20.01 -12.53 -7.49
CA ALA A 359 20.12 -11.21 -8.10
C ALA A 359 21.56 -10.75 -8.22
N ASN A 360 21.81 -9.77 -9.09
CA ASN A 360 23.10 -9.09 -9.17
C ASN A 360 22.95 -7.57 -8.97
N ASN A 361 24.06 -6.88 -8.85
CA ASN A 361 24.17 -5.40 -8.80
C ASN A 361 23.15 -4.77 -7.84
N SER A 362 22.33 -3.85 -8.31
CA SER A 362 21.37 -3.07 -7.49
C SER A 362 20.31 -3.95 -6.84
N TYR A 363 19.80 -4.98 -7.53
CA TYR A 363 18.86 -5.90 -6.90
C TYR A 363 19.54 -6.76 -5.82
N ALA A 364 20.80 -7.15 -6.01
CA ALA A 364 21.57 -7.84 -4.97
C ALA A 364 21.81 -6.93 -3.75
N SER A 365 22.09 -5.65 -3.97
CA SER A 365 22.24 -4.64 -2.91
C SER A 365 20.99 -4.54 -2.03
N SER A 366 19.78 -4.68 -2.61
CA SER A 366 18.55 -4.67 -1.83
C SER A 366 18.43 -5.82 -0.84
N PHE A 367 19.10 -6.94 -1.08
CA PHE A 367 19.07 -8.10 -0.16
C PHE A 367 19.90 -7.83 1.11
N ALA A 368 20.91 -6.97 1.02
CA ALA A 368 21.74 -6.55 2.16
C ALA A 368 21.02 -5.53 3.09
N ASN A 369 19.95 -4.88 2.65
CA ASN A 369 19.24 -3.92 3.47
C ASN A 369 18.43 -4.63 4.58
N PHE A 370 18.84 -4.45 5.84
CA PHE A 370 18.17 -5.09 6.97
C PHE A 370 16.92 -4.35 7.48
N SER A 371 16.77 -3.06 7.18
CA SER A 371 15.57 -2.30 7.56
C SER A 371 14.37 -2.58 6.66
N GLY A 372 14.61 -2.91 5.38
CA GLY A 372 13.57 -3.28 4.44
C GLY A 372 14.21 -3.77 3.14
N ALA A 373 13.88 -4.98 2.70
CA ALA A 373 14.57 -5.67 1.61
C ALA A 373 13.73 -5.78 0.33
N SER A 374 12.85 -4.80 0.07
CA SER A 374 12.15 -4.70 -1.23
C SER A 374 13.16 -4.54 -2.36
N ASN A 375 12.95 -5.26 -3.47
CA ASN A 375 13.84 -5.16 -4.60
C ASN A 375 13.77 -3.76 -5.24
N SER A 376 14.90 -3.11 -5.41
CA SER A 376 15.03 -1.78 -5.97
C SER A 376 16.25 -1.67 -6.88
N MET A 377 16.17 -0.86 -7.95
CA MET A 377 17.32 -0.54 -8.81
C MET A 377 18.29 0.42 -8.14
N ALA A 378 17.81 1.24 -7.21
CA ALA A 378 18.61 2.17 -6.44
C ALA A 378 17.94 2.41 -5.08
N SER A 379 18.69 2.82 -4.06
CA SER A 379 18.13 3.17 -2.75
C SER A 379 17.23 4.41 -2.90
N GLY A 380 15.95 4.23 -2.67
CA GLY A 380 14.97 5.26 -3.04
C GLY A 380 15.00 5.48 -4.56
N ARG A 381 15.47 6.67 -4.99
CA ARG A 381 15.65 7.00 -6.41
C ARG A 381 17.09 7.40 -6.72
N TYR A 382 18.02 7.09 -5.83
CA TYR A 382 19.40 7.59 -5.91
C TYR A 382 20.37 6.44 -6.07
N TYR A 383 21.20 6.54 -7.11
CA TYR A 383 22.28 5.61 -7.39
C TYR A 383 23.61 6.27 -7.01
N TYR A 384 24.17 5.89 -5.87
CA TYR A 384 25.44 6.40 -5.38
C TYR A 384 26.32 5.24 -4.92
N GLY A 385 27.56 5.24 -5.38
CA GLY A 385 28.52 4.18 -5.11
C GLY A 385 28.78 3.24 -6.29
N ASP A 386 29.86 2.51 -6.21
CA ASP A 386 30.31 1.58 -7.24
C ASP A 386 29.60 0.22 -7.07
N HIS A 387 28.52 0.03 -7.81
CA HIS A 387 27.90 -1.29 -7.89
C HIS A 387 28.81 -2.25 -8.66
N THR A 388 29.04 -3.40 -8.07
CA THR A 388 29.92 -4.45 -8.58
C THR A 388 29.16 -5.47 -9.42
N ASN A 389 29.84 -6.46 -9.99
CA ASN A 389 29.15 -7.59 -10.64
C ASN A 389 28.79 -8.71 -9.64
N GLY A 390 28.76 -8.39 -8.35
CA GLY A 390 28.47 -9.31 -7.29
C GLY A 390 27.06 -9.92 -7.40
N VAL A 391 26.93 -11.08 -6.80
CA VAL A 391 25.68 -11.85 -6.81
C VAL A 391 25.24 -12.09 -5.38
N ALA A 392 23.95 -11.93 -5.16
CA ALA A 392 23.31 -12.31 -3.90
C ALA A 392 22.13 -13.25 -4.14
N TRP A 393 21.86 -14.06 -3.14
CA TRP A 393 20.70 -14.92 -3.11
C TRP A 393 20.02 -14.89 -1.75
N ARG A 394 18.71 -15.18 -1.73
CA ARG A 394 17.96 -15.30 -0.49
C ARG A 394 16.92 -16.40 -0.57
N LEU A 395 16.70 -17.04 0.58
CA LEU A 395 15.62 -17.96 0.83
C LEU A 395 14.62 -17.32 1.79
N ILE A 396 13.35 -17.41 1.47
CA ILE A 396 12.26 -16.89 2.31
C ILE A 396 11.27 -18.01 2.56
N SER A 397 10.85 -18.17 3.80
CA SER A 397 9.69 -18.96 4.16
C SER A 397 8.72 -18.07 4.89
N GLN A 398 7.45 -17.98 4.42
CA GLN A 398 6.41 -17.21 5.07
C GLN A 398 5.06 -17.90 4.97
N GLY A 399 4.22 -17.64 5.94
CA GLY A 399 2.85 -18.15 5.91
C GLY A 399 2.18 -18.14 7.27
N GLU A 400 1.02 -18.78 7.32
CA GLU A 400 0.29 -19.02 8.56
C GLU A 400 -0.35 -20.41 8.58
N MET A 401 -0.42 -21.00 9.76
CA MET A 401 -0.99 -22.33 9.96
C MET A 401 -1.70 -22.46 11.31
N HIS A 402 -2.73 -23.26 11.35
CA HIS A 402 -3.33 -23.69 12.62
C HIS A 402 -2.50 -24.83 13.21
N LEU A 403 -1.94 -24.62 14.40
CA LEU A 403 -1.26 -25.67 15.17
C LEU A 403 -2.25 -26.52 15.98
N ALA A 404 -3.40 -25.93 16.33
CA ALA A 404 -4.53 -26.57 17.00
C ALA A 404 -5.83 -25.79 16.70
N ASP A 405 -6.97 -26.24 17.22
CA ASP A 405 -8.26 -25.57 16.98
C ASP A 405 -8.28 -24.11 17.39
N ARG A 406 -7.57 -23.77 18.45
CA ARG A 406 -7.48 -22.42 19.02
C ARG A 406 -6.11 -21.81 18.97
N ILE A 407 -5.17 -22.44 18.28
CA ILE A 407 -3.79 -21.92 18.16
C ILE A 407 -3.46 -21.76 16.69
N ILE A 408 -3.19 -20.54 16.29
CA ILE A 408 -2.69 -20.18 14.97
C ILE A 408 -1.30 -19.58 15.10
N MET A 409 -0.43 -19.80 14.11
CA MET A 409 0.92 -19.24 14.07
C MET A 409 1.20 -18.70 12.67
N ALA A 410 1.66 -17.47 12.59
CA ALA A 410 2.31 -16.94 11.39
C ALA A 410 3.84 -17.00 11.54
N ASN A 411 4.53 -17.11 10.41
CA ASN A 411 5.98 -17.17 10.37
C ASN A 411 6.54 -16.33 9.23
N SER A 412 7.75 -15.82 9.41
CA SER A 412 8.61 -15.29 8.36
C SER A 412 10.07 -15.60 8.70
N LEU A 413 10.73 -16.35 7.85
CA LEU A 413 12.16 -16.67 7.94
C LEU A 413 12.83 -16.23 6.65
N VAL A 414 13.88 -15.41 6.75
CA VAL A 414 14.66 -14.95 5.60
C VAL A 414 16.14 -15.21 5.85
N TRP A 415 16.79 -15.93 4.95
CA TRP A 415 18.22 -16.05 4.91
C TRP A 415 18.74 -15.47 3.59
N ALA A 416 19.71 -14.56 3.67
CA ALA A 416 20.29 -13.94 2.49
C ALA A 416 21.82 -13.89 2.62
N HIS A 417 22.48 -14.10 1.48
CA HIS A 417 23.92 -14.07 1.34
C HIS A 417 24.30 -13.39 0.04
N GLY A 418 25.37 -12.62 0.05
CA GLY A 418 25.90 -11.98 -1.14
C GLY A 418 27.41 -11.85 -1.08
N ASN A 419 28.02 -11.96 -2.25
CA ASN A 419 29.45 -11.80 -2.43
C ASN A 419 29.72 -10.65 -3.41
N ASP A 420 30.68 -9.82 -3.08
CA ASP A 420 31.16 -8.71 -3.90
C ASP A 420 30.02 -7.78 -4.35
N VAL A 421 29.07 -7.50 -3.48
CA VAL A 421 27.94 -6.60 -3.75
C VAL A 421 28.23 -5.17 -3.28
N TYR A 422 27.44 -4.21 -3.76
CA TYR A 422 27.37 -2.90 -3.14
C TYR A 422 26.37 -2.96 -1.99
N SER A 423 26.78 -2.61 -0.78
CA SER A 423 25.89 -2.38 0.37
C SER A 423 25.80 -0.89 0.66
N TYR A 424 24.59 -0.38 0.89
CA TYR A 424 24.40 1.03 1.25
C TYR A 424 24.96 1.37 2.63
N GLU A 425 25.17 0.38 3.48
CA GLU A 425 25.74 0.53 4.83
C GLU A 425 27.27 0.39 4.84
N SER A 426 27.83 -0.51 4.04
CA SER A 426 29.27 -0.85 4.07
C SER A 426 30.01 -0.58 2.76
N GLY A 427 29.33 -0.07 1.73
CA GLY A 427 29.93 0.33 0.46
C GLY A 427 30.15 -0.79 -0.54
N ALA A 428 30.96 -0.51 -1.56
CA ALA A 428 31.28 -1.43 -2.64
C ALA A 428 32.20 -2.57 -2.19
N HIS A 429 32.11 -3.71 -2.88
CA HIS A 429 32.87 -4.93 -2.60
C HIS A 429 32.63 -5.47 -1.20
N SER A 430 31.38 -5.45 -0.77
CA SER A 430 30.96 -6.02 0.49
C SER A 430 30.42 -7.43 0.28
N ASP A 431 30.83 -8.34 1.17
CA ASP A 431 30.14 -9.61 1.34
C ASP A 431 29.17 -9.50 2.51
N PHE A 432 28.05 -10.17 2.45
CA PHE A 432 27.13 -10.17 3.58
C PHE A 432 26.45 -11.52 3.80
N ASP A 433 26.12 -11.76 5.07
CA ASP A 433 25.26 -12.84 5.54
C ASP A 433 24.20 -12.28 6.46
N SER A 434 22.93 -12.60 6.24
CA SER A 434 21.83 -12.18 7.11
C SER A 434 20.83 -13.28 7.37
N LEU A 435 20.34 -13.33 8.60
CA LEU A 435 19.26 -14.21 9.02
C LEU A 435 18.22 -13.41 9.80
N ARG A 436 16.96 -13.54 9.42
CA ARG A 436 15.80 -12.88 10.04
C ARG A 436 14.77 -13.95 10.36
N ALA A 437 14.24 -13.92 11.58
CA ALA A 437 13.20 -14.86 12.02
C ALA A 437 12.15 -14.12 12.82
N VAL A 438 10.90 -14.19 12.35
CA VAL A 438 9.75 -13.65 13.06
C VAL A 438 8.67 -14.72 13.12
N ILE A 439 8.17 -14.98 14.32
CA ILE A 439 7.03 -15.88 14.56
C ILE A 439 5.97 -15.16 15.37
N ARG A 440 4.70 -15.47 15.07
CA ARG A 440 3.54 -14.86 15.74
C ARG A 440 2.53 -15.94 16.11
N PRO A 441 2.76 -16.71 17.19
CA PRO A 441 1.73 -17.59 17.74
C PRO A 441 0.65 -16.78 18.43
N ALA A 442 -0.62 -17.23 18.29
CA ALA A 442 -1.75 -16.62 18.93
C ALA A 442 -2.79 -17.63 19.37
N TRP A 443 -3.46 -17.32 20.48
CA TRP A 443 -4.61 -18.02 21.00
C TRP A 443 -5.89 -17.35 20.53
N ILE A 444 -6.79 -18.13 19.89
CA ILE A 444 -8.09 -17.71 19.41
C ILE A 444 -9.11 -17.96 20.53
N TRP A 445 -9.59 -16.89 21.15
CA TRP A 445 -10.62 -16.97 22.20
C TRP A 445 -11.99 -17.30 21.59
N ASP A 446 -12.33 -16.54 20.56
CA ASP A 446 -13.55 -16.64 19.75
C ASP A 446 -13.31 -16.02 18.35
N THR A 447 -14.39 -15.81 17.59
CA THR A 447 -14.33 -15.21 16.25
C THR A 447 -13.80 -13.76 16.24
N TRP A 448 -13.89 -13.07 17.38
CA TRP A 448 -13.65 -11.63 17.50
C TRP A 448 -12.41 -11.27 18.33
N ASN A 449 -11.88 -12.22 19.09
CA ASN A 449 -10.83 -11.98 20.07
C ASN A 449 -9.64 -12.94 19.91
N GLN A 450 -8.45 -12.39 19.92
CA GLN A 450 -7.21 -13.13 19.81
C GLN A 450 -6.12 -12.51 20.66
N THR A 451 -5.35 -13.32 21.39
CA THR A 451 -4.16 -12.87 22.13
C THR A 451 -2.95 -13.61 21.61
N GLY A 452 -1.88 -12.90 21.35
CA GLY A 452 -0.66 -13.51 20.82
C GLY A 452 0.61 -12.81 21.24
N VAL A 453 1.71 -13.41 20.85
CA VAL A 453 3.05 -12.87 21.00
C VAL A 453 3.71 -12.85 19.63
N GLU A 454 4.39 -11.76 19.28
CA GLU A 454 5.31 -11.74 18.14
C GLU A 454 6.74 -11.71 18.67
N LEU A 455 7.54 -12.65 18.22
CA LEU A 455 8.96 -12.75 18.52
C LEU A 455 9.74 -12.51 17.23
N GLY A 456 10.58 -11.49 17.21
CA GLY A 456 11.45 -11.14 16.11
C GLY A 456 12.92 -11.20 16.54
N TRP A 457 13.76 -11.71 15.66
CA TRP A 457 15.21 -11.71 15.83
C TRP A 457 15.89 -11.63 14.48
N PHE A 458 16.98 -10.89 14.41
CA PHE A 458 17.83 -10.90 13.23
C PHE A 458 19.32 -10.75 13.60
N THR A 459 20.15 -11.19 12.66
CA THR A 459 21.59 -10.91 12.64
C THR A 459 22.01 -10.67 11.19
N GLN A 460 22.88 -9.71 10.99
CA GLN A 460 23.53 -9.46 9.72
C GLN A 460 25.00 -9.15 9.95
N LYS A 461 25.86 -9.69 9.11
CA LYS A 461 27.29 -9.43 9.09
C LYS A 461 27.67 -8.96 7.69
N ASN A 462 28.33 -7.82 7.59
CA ASN A 462 28.92 -7.32 6.35
C ASN A 462 30.44 -7.33 6.49
N ASN A 463 31.13 -7.93 5.52
CA ASN A 463 32.58 -7.87 5.42
C ASN A 463 32.93 -6.81 4.39
N THR A 464 33.64 -5.79 4.80
CA THR A 464 34.01 -4.68 3.92
C THR A 464 35.22 -5.04 3.04
N ARG A 465 35.44 -4.26 1.97
CA ARG A 465 36.66 -4.40 1.14
C ARG A 465 37.96 -4.26 1.92
N GLN A 466 37.94 -3.52 3.02
CA GLN A 466 39.10 -3.31 3.91
C GLN A 466 39.35 -4.52 4.84
N GLY A 467 38.41 -5.44 4.90
CA GLY A 467 38.45 -6.61 5.76
C GLY A 467 37.84 -6.39 7.14
N ASP A 468 37.10 -5.29 7.33
CA ASP A 468 36.36 -5.04 8.55
C ASP A 468 35.08 -5.89 8.57
N ASP A 469 34.83 -6.52 9.71
CA ASP A 469 33.59 -7.24 10.00
C ASP A 469 32.63 -6.32 10.76
N LEU A 470 31.57 -5.86 10.10
CA LEU A 470 30.53 -5.04 10.72
C LEU A 470 29.30 -5.90 11.00
N LYS A 471 28.78 -5.80 12.20
CA LYS A 471 27.66 -6.62 12.65
C LYS A 471 26.49 -5.77 13.15
N GLU A 472 25.29 -6.20 12.80
CA GLU A 472 24.04 -5.69 13.31
C GLU A 472 23.17 -6.84 13.79
N SER A 473 22.60 -6.74 14.99
CA SER A 473 21.69 -7.75 15.49
C SER A 473 20.77 -7.19 16.58
N ALA A 474 19.57 -7.70 16.66
CA ALA A 474 18.60 -7.31 17.68
C ALA A 474 17.51 -8.37 17.87
N TYR A 475 16.74 -8.22 18.92
CA TYR A 475 15.50 -8.97 19.10
C TYR A 475 14.35 -8.05 19.53
N LYS A 476 13.14 -8.54 19.24
CA LYS A 476 11.88 -7.89 19.61
C LYS A 476 10.92 -8.90 20.22
N THR A 477 10.19 -8.48 21.23
CA THR A 477 9.07 -9.23 21.81
C THR A 477 7.86 -8.31 21.90
N THR A 478 6.77 -8.67 21.27
CA THR A 478 5.50 -7.94 21.34
C THR A 478 4.42 -8.83 21.89
N LEU A 479 3.85 -8.50 23.04
CA LEU A 479 2.60 -9.08 23.53
C LEU A 479 1.43 -8.25 23.01
N TYR A 480 0.39 -8.88 22.47
CA TYR A 480 -0.76 -8.15 21.96
C TYR A 480 -2.09 -8.85 22.23
N HIS A 481 -3.15 -8.05 22.30
CA HIS A 481 -4.53 -8.50 22.21
C HIS A 481 -5.22 -7.80 21.05
N ALA A 482 -5.91 -8.57 20.22
CA ALA A 482 -6.56 -8.06 19.02
C ALA A 482 -8.07 -8.28 19.05
N LEU A 483 -8.82 -7.22 18.77
CA LEU A 483 -10.22 -7.26 18.39
C LEU A 483 -10.28 -7.31 16.86
N LYS A 484 -10.80 -8.38 16.27
CA LYS A 484 -10.71 -8.60 14.81
C LYS A 484 -11.85 -9.46 14.28
N VAL A 485 -11.98 -9.49 12.95
CA VAL A 485 -12.98 -10.32 12.27
C VAL A 485 -12.30 -11.54 11.66
N GLY A 486 -12.47 -12.70 12.30
CA GLY A 486 -11.89 -13.95 11.85
C GLY A 486 -10.47 -14.24 12.38
N PRO A 487 -10.01 -15.50 12.28
CA PRO A 487 -8.84 -15.98 12.99
C PRO A 487 -7.49 -15.71 12.29
N SER A 488 -7.47 -15.53 10.95
CA SER A 488 -6.21 -15.38 10.21
C SER A 488 -5.38 -14.22 10.73
N LEU A 489 -4.10 -14.45 11.00
CA LEU A 489 -3.15 -13.43 11.44
C LEU A 489 -2.74 -12.50 10.31
N LEU A 490 -2.66 -13.03 9.09
CA LEU A 490 -2.20 -12.31 7.92
C LEU A 490 -3.35 -11.72 7.10
N GLY A 491 -4.52 -12.38 7.06
CA GLY A 491 -5.61 -12.06 6.14
C GLY A 491 -6.88 -11.46 6.77
N SER A 492 -7.12 -11.60 8.08
CA SER A 492 -8.38 -11.14 8.69
C SER A 492 -8.33 -9.69 9.15
N ARG A 493 -9.15 -8.84 8.56
CA ARG A 493 -9.35 -7.42 8.92
C ARG A 493 -10.84 -7.08 8.82
N PRO A 494 -11.39 -6.05 9.52
CA PRO A 494 -10.67 -5.09 10.37
C PRO A 494 -10.08 -5.69 11.65
N GLU A 495 -9.06 -5.01 12.17
CA GLU A 495 -8.37 -5.39 13.40
C GLU A 495 -8.00 -4.15 14.22
N ILE A 496 -8.22 -4.19 15.54
CA ILE A 496 -7.68 -3.22 16.52
C ILE A 496 -6.79 -4.00 17.47
N ARG A 497 -5.51 -3.63 17.57
CA ARG A 497 -4.49 -4.29 18.39
C ARG A 497 -4.05 -3.39 19.53
N PHE A 498 -4.11 -3.89 20.74
CA PHE A 498 -3.44 -3.33 21.91
C PHE A 498 -2.13 -4.09 22.10
N TYR A 499 -1.02 -3.40 22.25
CA TYR A 499 0.28 -4.05 22.33
C TYR A 499 1.22 -3.45 23.35
N GLY A 500 2.15 -4.29 23.84
CA GLY A 500 3.35 -3.88 24.55
C GLY A 500 4.54 -4.53 23.86
N THR A 501 5.52 -3.74 23.44
CA THR A 501 6.69 -4.18 22.68
C THR A 501 7.97 -3.81 23.42
N TYR A 502 8.91 -4.75 23.46
CA TYR A 502 10.29 -4.53 23.88
C TYR A 502 11.24 -4.86 22.73
N ILE A 503 12.13 -3.93 22.42
CA ILE A 503 13.20 -4.08 21.43
C ILE A 503 14.54 -3.89 22.14
N ASN A 504 15.54 -4.73 21.78
CA ASN A 504 16.92 -4.56 22.27
C ASN A 504 17.91 -4.80 21.14
N ILE A 505 18.81 -3.85 20.96
CA ILE A 505 19.91 -3.89 19.98
C ILE A 505 21.11 -4.57 20.64
N LEU A 506 21.59 -5.65 20.04
CA LEU A 506 22.72 -6.44 20.53
C LEU A 506 24.06 -5.99 19.91
N ASP A 507 24.09 -5.93 18.58
CA ASP A 507 25.21 -5.42 17.78
C ASP A 507 24.70 -4.26 16.92
N ASN A 508 25.47 -3.18 16.78
CA ASN A 508 25.04 -1.93 16.15
C ASN A 508 26.21 -1.26 15.40
N GLN A 509 26.81 -1.97 14.44
CA GLN A 509 27.97 -1.48 13.70
C GLN A 509 27.62 -1.02 12.27
N LEU A 510 26.45 -1.44 11.75
CA LEU A 510 26.01 -1.09 10.41
C LEU A 510 25.17 0.20 10.43
N SER A 511 24.11 0.26 11.23
CA SER A 511 23.21 1.42 11.27
C SER A 511 23.64 2.52 12.20
N GLN A 512 24.37 2.15 13.27
CA GLN A 512 24.70 3.06 14.38
C GLN A 512 23.44 3.75 14.96
N PHE A 513 22.30 3.05 14.92
CA PHE A 513 21.02 3.55 15.41
C PHE A 513 21.03 3.60 16.94
N ALA A 514 20.42 4.63 17.50
CA ALA A 514 20.10 4.69 18.92
C ALA A 514 18.67 5.16 19.11
N PHE A 515 17.99 4.57 20.09
CA PHE A 515 16.74 5.13 20.60
C PHE A 515 17.00 6.47 21.29
N ASN A 516 15.94 7.19 21.64
CA ASN A 516 16.08 8.42 22.44
C ASN A 516 16.94 8.17 23.69
N ASP A 517 17.62 9.20 24.15
CA ASP A 517 18.58 9.14 25.27
C ASP A 517 19.78 8.20 25.03
N ASP A 518 20.16 7.98 23.74
CA ASP A 518 21.25 7.09 23.32
C ASP A 518 21.07 5.64 23.82
N SER A 519 19.82 5.23 24.07
CA SER A 519 19.50 3.89 24.55
C SER A 519 19.63 2.83 23.45
N LYS A 520 20.01 1.61 23.86
CA LYS A 520 20.02 0.42 22.99
C LYS A 520 18.75 -0.40 23.07
N ASP A 521 17.85 -0.05 23.97
CA ASP A 521 16.59 -0.74 24.14
C ASP A 521 15.43 0.24 24.28
N GLU A 522 14.23 -0.22 23.95
CA GLU A 522 13.01 0.55 24.09
C GLU A 522 11.86 -0.37 24.52
N PHE A 523 11.08 0.07 25.49
CA PHE A 523 9.79 -0.51 25.80
C PHE A 523 8.68 0.46 25.42
N MET A 524 7.76 0.02 24.59
CA MET A 524 6.65 0.83 24.10
C MET A 524 5.30 0.14 24.31
N VAL A 525 4.26 0.96 24.47
CA VAL A 525 2.87 0.49 24.51
C VAL A 525 2.05 1.30 23.51
N GLY A 526 1.04 0.68 22.94
CA GLY A 526 0.20 1.38 21.99
C GLY A 526 -1.05 0.61 21.57
N VAL A 527 -1.79 1.24 20.68
CA VAL A 527 -2.96 0.68 20.02
C VAL A 527 -2.92 1.05 18.54
N GLN A 528 -3.21 0.10 17.66
CA GLN A 528 -3.22 0.31 16.22
C GLN A 528 -4.46 -0.32 15.60
N ALA A 529 -5.12 0.41 14.72
CA ALA A 529 -6.16 -0.11 13.84
C ALA A 529 -5.59 -0.43 12.45
N GLU A 530 -6.04 -1.52 11.85
CA GLU A 530 -5.70 -1.90 10.49
C GLU A 530 -6.94 -2.45 9.79
N VAL A 531 -7.23 -1.95 8.59
CA VAL A 531 -8.42 -2.34 7.83
C VAL A 531 -8.16 -2.30 6.33
N TRP A 532 -8.80 -3.22 5.61
CA TRP A 532 -9.01 -3.14 4.16
C TRP A 532 -10.45 -3.52 3.81
N TRP A 533 -10.96 -2.97 2.70
CA TRP A 533 -12.31 -3.22 2.19
C TRP A 533 -12.36 -3.26 0.67
#